data_c64e4d31c6975cc30f9b2b074b204164
#
_entry.id   c64e4d31c6975cc30f9b2b074b204164
#
_cell.length_a   1.000
_cell.length_b   1.000
_cell.length_c   1.000
_cell.angle_alpha   90.00
_cell.angle_beta   90.00
_cell.angle_gamma   90.00
#
_symmetry.space_group_name_H-M   'P 1'
#
loop_
_entity.id
_entity.type
_entity.pdbx_description
1 polymer ?
#
loop_
_entity_poly.entity_id
_entity_poly.type
_entity_poly.pdbx_seq_one_letter_code
_entity_poly.pdbx_strand_id
1 'polypeptide(L)'
;MHTAKQVAHEGWSQLLRISIVLSVVFLQACASAELLTVPDVQLFGVADKEQVLPVAMADPGLTVMTLNMAHGRGDSFHQLLQTTDTTLGNLDAIAVMLNREQPDVIALQEADGPSFWSGNFNHVAYLAERSPYSWAVNGQQVAGIGLAYGTALLSSLELQQPQAITFDPSLAMIRKGFVVSTIDWPGQPDMQVDIVSVHLDFSSESTRRQQARELIAVMRDRGRPMIVMGDLNTDWHHEDSTVRLITAELDLNAHSPDAQGLETFPFSGKRLDWILLSKSLEFSSYHVVSEVLSDHRGVVAKVVLKEPPEYALSTY
;
A
#
# COMPACT_ATOMS: atom_id res chain seq x y z
N MET A 1 44.09 -37.81 -26.56
CA MET A 1 43.60 -37.06 -25.40
C MET A 1 43.34 -35.54 -25.65
N HIS A 2 43.52 -35.06 -26.90
CA HIS A 2 43.30 -33.60 -27.22
C HIS A 2 41.89 -33.26 -27.69
N THR A 3 41.09 -34.19 -28.17
CA THR A 3 39.76 -33.91 -28.77
C THR A 3 38.62 -33.69 -27.76
N ALA A 4 38.68 -34.31 -26.59
CA ALA A 4 37.61 -34.18 -25.58
C ALA A 4 37.62 -32.83 -24.84
N LYS A 5 38.78 -32.20 -24.62
CA LYS A 5 38.89 -30.87 -24.00
C LYS A 5 38.44 -29.73 -24.92
N GLN A 6 38.61 -29.88 -26.23
CA GLN A 6 38.22 -28.88 -27.21
C GLN A 6 36.67 -28.81 -27.36
N VAL A 7 35.99 -29.95 -27.41
CA VAL A 7 34.53 -30.05 -27.50
C VAL A 7 33.86 -29.48 -26.21
N ALA A 8 34.43 -29.75 -25.04
CA ALA A 8 33.92 -29.19 -23.81
C ALA A 8 34.07 -27.65 -23.74
N HIS A 9 35.18 -27.09 -24.25
CA HIS A 9 35.40 -25.64 -24.26
C HIS A 9 34.44 -24.90 -25.22
N GLU A 10 34.14 -25.49 -26.36
CA GLU A 10 33.16 -24.93 -27.32
C GLU A 10 31.73 -25.00 -26.81
N GLY A 11 31.34 -26.09 -26.09
CA GLY A 11 30.01 -26.21 -25.46
C GLY A 11 29.79 -25.16 -24.35
N TRP A 12 30.80 -24.92 -23.52
CA TRP A 12 30.71 -23.91 -22.50
C TRP A 12 30.65 -22.47 -23.03
N SER A 13 31.38 -22.21 -24.12
CA SER A 13 31.35 -20.87 -24.77
C SER A 13 30.01 -20.61 -25.47
N GLN A 14 29.36 -21.63 -26.00
CA GLN A 14 28.00 -21.50 -26.61
C GLN A 14 26.93 -21.30 -25.50
N LEU A 15 26.98 -22.05 -24.42
CA LEU A 15 26.06 -21.88 -23.29
C LEU A 15 26.20 -20.48 -22.64
N LEU A 16 27.43 -19.98 -22.52
CA LEU A 16 27.68 -18.63 -22.00
C LEU A 16 27.15 -17.55 -22.94
N ARG A 17 27.31 -17.73 -24.26
CA ARG A 17 26.78 -16.81 -25.28
C ARG A 17 25.25 -16.83 -25.31
N ILE A 18 24.62 -17.99 -25.17
CA ILE A 18 23.15 -18.12 -25.09
C ILE A 18 22.63 -17.46 -23.82
N SER A 19 23.30 -17.63 -22.67
CA SER A 19 22.93 -16.96 -21.42
C SER A 19 23.08 -15.45 -21.51
N ILE A 20 24.13 -14.94 -22.13
CA ILE A 20 24.35 -13.50 -22.32
C ILE A 20 23.32 -12.93 -23.31
N VAL A 21 23.02 -13.63 -24.40
CA VAL A 21 21.98 -13.20 -25.37
C VAL A 21 20.60 -13.21 -24.74
N LEU A 22 20.25 -14.23 -23.96
CA LEU A 22 18.99 -14.25 -23.20
C LEU A 22 18.91 -13.13 -22.17
N SER A 23 20.01 -12.84 -21.46
CA SER A 23 20.06 -11.72 -20.49
C SER A 23 19.95 -10.36 -21.19
N VAL A 24 20.58 -10.19 -22.37
CA VAL A 24 20.51 -8.96 -23.16
C VAL A 24 19.12 -8.79 -23.81
N VAL A 25 18.50 -9.87 -24.29
CA VAL A 25 17.12 -9.84 -24.80
C VAL A 25 16.13 -9.53 -23.69
N PHE A 26 16.30 -10.05 -22.49
CA PHE A 26 15.48 -9.68 -21.33
C PHE A 26 15.68 -8.21 -20.93
N LEU A 27 16.91 -7.70 -20.95
CA LEU A 27 17.20 -6.29 -20.67
C LEU A 27 16.68 -5.37 -21.77
N GLN A 28 16.71 -5.76 -23.03
CA GLN A 28 16.14 -4.96 -24.13
C GLN A 28 14.62 -5.04 -24.20
N ALA A 29 14.00 -6.16 -23.85
CA ALA A 29 12.55 -6.26 -23.72
C ALA A 29 12.03 -5.36 -22.58
N CYS A 30 12.81 -5.18 -21.49
CA CYS A 30 12.49 -4.22 -20.45
C CYS A 30 12.71 -2.75 -20.88
N ALA A 31 13.61 -2.49 -21.83
CA ALA A 31 13.93 -1.12 -22.28
C ALA A 31 13.02 -0.62 -23.40
N SER A 32 12.32 -1.51 -24.10
CA SER A 32 11.44 -1.14 -25.24
C SER A 32 9.94 -1.21 -24.93
N ALA A 33 9.54 -1.65 -23.75
CA ALA A 33 8.20 -1.40 -23.26
C ALA A 33 8.16 0.06 -22.82
N GLU A 34 7.69 0.96 -23.66
CA GLU A 34 7.03 2.18 -23.19
C GLU A 34 5.86 1.70 -22.31
N LEU A 35 6.16 1.51 -21.04
CA LEU A 35 5.13 1.29 -20.04
C LEU A 35 4.29 2.57 -20.05
N LEU A 36 3.06 2.45 -20.55
CA LEU A 36 2.05 3.48 -20.40
C LEU A 36 2.03 3.85 -18.92
N THR A 37 2.61 4.99 -18.60
CA THR A 37 2.78 5.51 -17.23
C THR A 37 1.50 6.17 -16.73
N VAL A 38 0.36 5.92 -17.36
CA VAL A 38 -0.93 6.34 -16.82
C VAL A 38 -1.39 5.23 -15.88
N PRO A 39 -1.32 5.43 -14.56
CA PRO A 39 -1.89 4.47 -13.63
C PRO A 39 -3.38 4.35 -13.93
N ASP A 40 -3.83 3.14 -14.22
CA ASP A 40 -5.23 2.86 -14.44
C ASP A 40 -5.96 2.92 -13.10
N VAL A 41 -6.61 4.05 -12.82
CA VAL A 41 -7.43 4.22 -11.64
C VAL A 41 -8.77 3.57 -11.92
N GLN A 42 -8.94 2.36 -11.46
CA GLN A 42 -10.21 1.64 -11.55
C GLN A 42 -11.06 1.95 -10.33
N LEU A 43 -12.21 2.59 -10.56
CA LEU A 43 -13.25 2.78 -9.56
C LEU A 43 -14.18 1.56 -9.61
N PHE A 44 -14.20 0.79 -8.55
CA PHE A 44 -15.17 -0.28 -8.38
C PHE A 44 -16.31 0.22 -7.51
N GLY A 45 -17.38 0.74 -8.15
CA GLY A 45 -18.67 0.90 -7.47
C GLY A 45 -19.35 -0.45 -7.46
N VAL A 46 -19.55 -1.07 -6.32
CA VAL A 46 -20.42 -2.24 -6.18
C VAL A 46 -21.86 -1.70 -6.13
N ALA A 47 -22.47 -1.58 -7.29
CA ALA A 47 -23.75 -0.87 -7.52
C ALA A 47 -24.97 -1.46 -6.79
N ASP A 48 -24.85 -2.62 -6.14
CA ASP A 48 -25.98 -3.36 -5.55
C ASP A 48 -25.86 -3.65 -4.04
N LYS A 49 -24.84 -3.14 -3.37
CA LYS A 49 -24.88 -3.16 -1.91
C LYS A 49 -25.74 -1.98 -1.48
N GLU A 50 -26.90 -2.31 -0.90
CA GLU A 50 -27.68 -1.33 -0.12
C GLU A 50 -26.70 -0.51 0.68
N GLN A 51 -26.61 0.80 0.42
CA GLN A 51 -25.74 1.68 1.19
C GLN A 51 -26.13 1.41 2.64
N VAL A 52 -25.26 0.70 3.35
CA VAL A 52 -25.33 0.66 4.79
C VAL A 52 -25.00 2.11 5.17
N LEU A 53 -26.07 2.90 5.29
CA LEU A 53 -25.96 4.25 5.83
C LEU A 53 -25.14 4.08 7.10
N PRO A 54 -24.05 4.84 7.27
CA PRO A 54 -23.27 4.77 8.49
C PRO A 54 -24.26 4.79 9.65
N VAL A 55 -24.20 3.77 10.50
CA VAL A 55 -25.07 3.67 11.70
C VAL A 55 -24.95 5.02 12.37
N ALA A 56 -26.05 5.76 12.36
CA ALA A 56 -26.08 7.12 12.76
C ALA A 56 -25.43 7.29 14.13
N MET A 57 -24.24 7.94 14.14
CA MET A 57 -23.80 8.83 15.20
C MET A 57 -23.80 8.31 16.65
N ALA A 58 -23.25 7.10 16.86
CA ALA A 58 -22.87 6.73 18.24
C ALA A 58 -21.39 7.01 18.54
N ASP A 59 -20.56 7.22 17.49
CA ASP A 59 -19.11 7.33 17.65
C ASP A 59 -18.49 8.21 16.55
N PRO A 60 -18.11 9.47 16.87
CA PRO A 60 -17.72 10.50 15.90
C PRO A 60 -16.29 10.32 15.34
N GLY A 61 -15.85 9.09 15.05
CA GLY A 61 -14.51 8.79 14.56
C GLY A 61 -14.53 8.01 13.27
N LEU A 62 -13.36 7.95 12.63
CA LEU A 62 -13.06 7.15 11.45
C LEU A 62 -12.10 6.03 11.85
N THR A 63 -12.47 4.79 11.61
CA THR A 63 -11.55 3.64 11.78
C THR A 63 -10.81 3.39 10.48
N VAL A 64 -9.49 3.45 10.52
CA VAL A 64 -8.63 3.25 9.35
C VAL A 64 -7.67 2.09 9.57
N MET A 65 -7.28 1.44 8.49
CA MET A 65 -6.36 0.32 8.52
C MET A 65 -5.34 0.41 7.39
N THR A 66 -4.11 -0.05 7.63
CA THR A 66 -3.15 -0.35 6.57
C THR A 66 -2.67 -1.79 6.64
N LEU A 67 -2.47 -2.42 5.47
CA LEU A 67 -1.96 -3.78 5.33
C LEU A 67 -1.17 -3.93 4.02
N ASN A 68 0.10 -4.30 4.12
CA ASN A 68 0.83 -4.88 3.01
C ASN A 68 0.37 -6.35 2.85
N MET A 69 -0.25 -6.68 1.71
CA MET A 69 -0.88 -8.00 1.47
C MET A 69 0.10 -9.04 0.93
N ALA A 70 1.36 -8.67 0.68
CA ALA A 70 2.37 -9.57 0.13
C ALA A 70 1.87 -10.36 -1.09
N HIS A 71 1.19 -9.71 -2.05
CA HIS A 71 0.62 -10.35 -3.24
C HIS A 71 -0.33 -11.53 -2.94
N GLY A 72 -0.95 -11.56 -1.77
CA GLY A 72 -1.83 -12.66 -1.33
C GLY A 72 -1.09 -13.96 -0.99
N ARG A 73 0.24 -13.94 -0.82
CA ARG A 73 1.04 -15.15 -0.52
C ARG A 73 1.05 -15.56 0.96
N GLY A 74 0.39 -14.80 1.84
CA GLY A 74 0.49 -15.01 3.28
C GLY A 74 1.92 -14.77 3.77
N ASP A 75 2.42 -15.61 4.67
CA ASP A 75 3.80 -15.59 5.19
C ASP A 75 4.79 -16.42 4.36
N SER A 76 4.37 -16.95 3.21
CA SER A 76 5.21 -17.78 2.35
C SER A 76 6.36 -16.97 1.75
N PHE A 77 7.50 -17.64 1.53
CA PHE A 77 8.74 -16.99 1.08
C PHE A 77 8.62 -16.30 -0.30
N HIS A 78 7.82 -16.86 -1.23
CA HIS A 78 7.72 -16.32 -2.59
C HIS A 78 6.37 -16.64 -3.24
N GLN A 79 5.76 -15.66 -3.92
CA GLN A 79 4.45 -15.80 -4.59
C GLN A 79 4.44 -16.88 -5.68
N LEU A 80 5.52 -17.09 -6.42
CA LEU A 80 5.61 -18.14 -7.43
C LEU A 80 5.53 -19.58 -6.87
N LEU A 81 5.60 -19.76 -5.56
CA LEU A 81 5.46 -21.04 -4.88
C LEU A 81 4.01 -21.30 -4.43
N GLN A 82 3.11 -20.35 -4.67
CA GLN A 82 1.70 -20.45 -4.27
C GLN A 82 0.83 -21.00 -5.41
N THR A 83 -0.20 -21.74 -5.05
CA THR A 83 -1.30 -22.07 -5.95
C THR A 83 -2.39 -21.00 -5.86
N THR A 84 -3.24 -20.90 -6.88
CA THR A 84 -4.40 -20.01 -6.85
C THR A 84 -5.30 -20.29 -5.64
N ASP A 85 -5.53 -21.57 -5.30
CA ASP A 85 -6.35 -21.95 -4.14
C ASP A 85 -5.74 -21.48 -2.83
N THR A 86 -4.41 -21.53 -2.70
CA THR A 86 -3.71 -21.00 -1.51
C THR A 86 -3.87 -19.49 -1.43
N THR A 87 -3.71 -18.77 -2.55
CA THR A 87 -3.92 -17.32 -2.62
C THR A 87 -5.34 -16.94 -2.22
N LEU A 88 -6.35 -17.66 -2.75
CA LEU A 88 -7.76 -17.46 -2.39
C LEU A 88 -7.99 -17.68 -0.88
N GLY A 89 -7.46 -18.75 -0.30
CA GLY A 89 -7.56 -19.02 1.13
C GLY A 89 -6.92 -17.94 2.00
N ASN A 90 -5.77 -17.39 1.59
CA ASN A 90 -5.14 -16.27 2.27
C ASN A 90 -5.99 -15.00 2.19
N LEU A 91 -6.56 -14.70 1.04
CA LEU A 91 -7.45 -13.54 0.87
C LEU A 91 -8.77 -13.71 1.66
N ASP A 92 -9.32 -14.92 1.74
CA ASP A 92 -10.48 -15.21 2.60
C ASP A 92 -10.16 -14.96 4.08
N ALA A 93 -8.96 -15.32 4.54
CA ALA A 93 -8.52 -15.03 5.90
C ALA A 93 -8.38 -13.51 6.13
N ILE A 94 -7.86 -12.76 5.15
CA ILE A 94 -7.84 -11.29 5.18
C ILE A 94 -9.28 -10.75 5.25
N ALA A 95 -10.21 -11.25 4.42
CA ALA A 95 -11.60 -10.80 4.44
C ALA A 95 -12.28 -11.06 5.80
N VAL A 96 -12.01 -12.20 6.45
CA VAL A 96 -12.50 -12.51 7.81
C VAL A 96 -11.96 -11.48 8.83
N MET A 97 -10.67 -11.14 8.76
CA MET A 97 -10.05 -10.13 9.61
C MET A 97 -10.69 -8.75 9.36
N LEU A 98 -10.87 -8.32 8.11
CA LEU A 98 -11.51 -7.06 7.75
C LEU A 98 -12.95 -6.97 8.28
N ASN A 99 -13.72 -8.06 8.20
CA ASN A 99 -15.07 -8.11 8.74
C ASN A 99 -15.11 -8.08 10.28
N ARG A 100 -14.04 -8.46 10.96
CA ARG A 100 -13.91 -8.36 12.43
C ARG A 100 -13.49 -6.97 12.86
N GLU A 101 -12.43 -6.41 12.25
CA GLU A 101 -11.89 -5.09 12.61
C GLU A 101 -12.79 -3.94 12.14
N GLN A 102 -13.58 -4.14 11.09
CA GLN A 102 -14.54 -3.20 10.51
C GLN A 102 -13.95 -1.78 10.27
N PRO A 103 -12.77 -1.63 9.67
CA PRO A 103 -12.28 -0.30 9.32
C PRO A 103 -13.19 0.35 8.27
N ASP A 104 -13.39 1.66 8.35
CA ASP A 104 -14.14 2.43 7.36
C ASP A 104 -13.34 2.58 6.06
N VAL A 105 -12.01 2.71 6.17
CA VAL A 105 -11.09 2.83 5.04
C VAL A 105 -9.83 1.99 5.27
N ILE A 106 -9.40 1.29 4.22
CA ILE A 106 -8.23 0.42 4.24
C ILE A 106 -7.25 0.86 3.16
N ALA A 107 -5.99 1.05 3.55
CA ALA A 107 -4.86 1.23 2.65
C ALA A 107 -4.16 -0.12 2.44
N LEU A 108 -4.13 -0.59 1.21
CA LEU A 108 -3.52 -1.86 0.82
C LEU A 108 -2.25 -1.61 0.02
N GLN A 109 -1.20 -2.38 0.29
CA GLN A 109 0.04 -2.41 -0.49
C GLN A 109 0.24 -3.83 -1.04
N GLU A 110 1.03 -3.97 -2.10
CA GLU A 110 1.21 -5.21 -2.85
C GLU A 110 -0.14 -5.87 -3.21
N ALA A 111 -1.09 -5.02 -3.59
CA ALA A 111 -2.42 -5.42 -4.00
C ALA A 111 -2.42 -5.76 -5.49
N ASP A 112 -2.62 -7.04 -5.81
CA ASP A 112 -2.55 -7.50 -7.19
C ASP A 112 -3.86 -7.26 -7.93
N GLY A 113 -3.75 -6.73 -9.14
CA GLY A 113 -4.67 -6.97 -10.23
C GLY A 113 -4.42 -8.34 -10.85
N PRO A 114 -4.94 -8.63 -12.06
CA PRO A 114 -4.67 -9.90 -12.73
C PRO A 114 -3.18 -10.10 -12.98
N SER A 115 -2.56 -10.96 -12.17
CA SER A 115 -1.13 -11.30 -12.21
C SER A 115 -0.96 -12.80 -12.25
N PHE A 116 -0.12 -13.30 -13.20
CA PHE A 116 0.05 -14.74 -13.42
C PHE A 116 0.60 -15.46 -12.17
N TRP A 117 1.32 -14.77 -11.30
CA TRP A 117 1.94 -15.35 -10.13
C TRP A 117 1.02 -15.45 -8.90
N SER A 118 -0.15 -14.78 -8.93
CA SER A 118 -1.08 -14.66 -7.80
C SER A 118 -2.52 -15.04 -8.16
N GLY A 119 -2.69 -15.88 -9.19
CA GLY A 119 -3.99 -16.46 -9.56
C GLY A 119 -4.71 -15.75 -10.69
N ASN A 120 -4.16 -14.69 -11.30
CA ASN A 120 -4.70 -13.99 -12.46
C ASN A 120 -6.09 -13.37 -12.25
N PHE A 121 -6.35 -12.86 -11.03
CA PHE A 121 -7.57 -12.12 -10.70
C PHE A 121 -7.24 -10.86 -9.87
N ASN A 122 -8.22 -9.98 -9.69
CA ASN A 122 -8.05 -8.74 -8.93
C ASN A 122 -8.32 -9.00 -7.44
N HIS A 123 -7.30 -8.90 -6.61
CA HIS A 123 -7.36 -9.12 -5.16
C HIS A 123 -8.26 -8.09 -4.44
N VAL A 124 -8.22 -6.83 -4.87
CA VAL A 124 -9.02 -5.76 -4.27
C VAL A 124 -10.50 -5.99 -4.54
N ALA A 125 -10.86 -6.33 -5.79
CA ALA A 125 -12.23 -6.69 -6.15
C ALA A 125 -12.71 -7.92 -5.36
N TYR A 126 -11.84 -8.94 -5.23
CA TYR A 126 -12.13 -10.15 -4.46
C TYR A 126 -12.44 -9.84 -2.99
N LEU A 127 -11.66 -8.97 -2.35
CA LEU A 127 -11.91 -8.53 -0.98
C LEU A 127 -13.19 -7.68 -0.88
N ALA A 128 -13.43 -6.79 -1.84
CA ALA A 128 -14.63 -5.96 -1.87
C ALA A 128 -15.92 -6.81 -1.96
N GLU A 129 -15.91 -7.91 -2.72
CA GLU A 129 -17.05 -8.83 -2.81
C GLU A 129 -17.37 -9.56 -1.50
N ARG A 130 -16.37 -9.75 -0.62
CA ARG A 130 -16.46 -10.53 0.64
C ARG A 130 -16.54 -9.68 1.89
N SER A 131 -16.65 -8.37 1.73
CA SER A 131 -16.65 -7.40 2.82
C SER A 131 -17.70 -6.30 2.56
N PRO A 132 -18.01 -5.45 3.54
CA PRO A 132 -19.05 -4.42 3.39
C PRO A 132 -18.61 -3.21 2.56
N TYR A 133 -17.42 -3.23 1.96
CA TYR A 133 -16.87 -2.08 1.24
C TYR A 133 -17.48 -1.95 -0.14
N SER A 134 -17.91 -0.72 -0.47
CA SER A 134 -18.57 -0.39 -1.73
C SER A 134 -17.69 0.42 -2.67
N TRP A 135 -16.59 0.97 -2.17
CA TRP A 135 -15.69 1.83 -2.92
C TRP A 135 -14.27 1.27 -2.92
N ALA A 136 -13.64 1.28 -4.07
CA ALA A 136 -12.24 0.91 -4.20
C ALA A 136 -11.53 1.78 -5.24
N VAL A 137 -10.26 2.12 -4.96
CA VAL A 137 -9.33 2.72 -5.91
C VAL A 137 -8.11 1.82 -5.99
N ASN A 138 -7.78 1.36 -7.18
CA ASN A 138 -6.63 0.49 -7.41
C ASN A 138 -5.61 1.23 -8.28
N GLY A 139 -4.43 1.52 -7.72
CA GLY A 139 -3.29 2.09 -8.43
C GLY A 139 -2.33 0.98 -8.84
N GLN A 140 -2.28 0.69 -10.14
CA GLN A 140 -1.37 -0.31 -10.69
C GLN A 140 -0.03 0.35 -11.03
N GLN A 141 0.90 0.44 -10.05
CA GLN A 141 2.23 0.99 -10.28
C GLN A 141 3.08 0.08 -11.18
N VAL A 142 2.76 -1.21 -11.21
CA VAL A 142 3.28 -2.16 -12.19
C VAL A 142 2.13 -2.70 -13.01
N ALA A 143 2.22 -2.56 -14.34
CA ALA A 143 1.26 -3.11 -15.30
C ALA A 143 2.00 -3.55 -16.57
N GLY A 144 1.69 -4.75 -17.06
CA GLY A 144 2.24 -5.32 -18.30
C GLY A 144 2.86 -6.70 -18.10
N ILE A 145 3.02 -7.41 -19.22
CA ILE A 145 3.60 -8.79 -19.30
C ILE A 145 2.90 -9.77 -18.33
N GLY A 146 1.57 -9.65 -18.15
CA GLY A 146 0.80 -10.52 -17.25
C GLY A 146 1.00 -10.22 -15.76
N LEU A 147 1.53 -9.08 -15.42
CA LEU A 147 1.66 -8.54 -14.06
C LEU A 147 0.86 -7.25 -13.93
N ALA A 148 0.13 -7.12 -12.82
CA ALA A 148 -0.56 -5.89 -12.43
C ALA A 148 -0.62 -5.85 -10.90
N TYR A 149 0.05 -4.89 -10.27
CA TYR A 149 0.01 -4.74 -8.82
C TYR A 149 0.41 -3.33 -8.38
N GLY A 150 0.06 -3.00 -7.17
CA GLY A 150 0.42 -1.70 -6.60
C GLY A 150 -0.19 -1.42 -5.24
N THR A 151 -0.61 -0.18 -5.04
CA THR A 151 -1.32 0.27 -3.85
C THR A 151 -2.81 0.43 -4.15
N ALA A 152 -3.66 0.25 -3.12
CA ALA A 152 -5.09 0.42 -3.28
C ALA A 152 -5.72 1.05 -2.03
N LEU A 153 -6.92 1.60 -2.21
CA LEU A 153 -7.84 1.96 -1.13
C LEU A 153 -9.12 1.14 -1.27
N LEU A 154 -9.64 0.66 -0.16
CA LEU A 154 -10.94 0.00 -0.06
C LEU A 154 -11.73 0.70 1.04
N SER A 155 -13.01 1.05 0.82
CA SER A 155 -13.75 1.93 1.72
C SER A 155 -15.26 1.66 1.74
N SER A 156 -15.89 1.85 2.90
CA SER A 156 -17.33 1.96 3.07
C SER A 156 -17.85 3.37 2.74
N LEU A 157 -16.96 4.37 2.76
CA LEU A 157 -17.23 5.76 2.42
C LEU A 157 -16.91 6.04 0.95
N GLU A 158 -17.58 7.02 0.36
CA GLU A 158 -17.30 7.44 -1.00
C GLU A 158 -15.87 7.96 -1.15
N LEU A 159 -15.13 7.40 -2.12
CA LEU A 159 -13.78 7.82 -2.48
C LEU A 159 -13.83 8.81 -3.63
N GLN A 160 -13.61 10.09 -3.34
CA GLN A 160 -13.70 11.20 -4.28
C GLN A 160 -12.32 11.59 -4.82
N GLN A 161 -12.26 12.18 -6.01
CA GLN A 161 -11.05 12.73 -6.64
C GLN A 161 -9.83 11.78 -6.58
N PRO A 162 -9.98 10.50 -6.95
CA PRO A 162 -8.89 9.52 -6.86
C PRO A 162 -7.75 9.87 -7.80
N GLN A 163 -6.53 9.67 -7.32
CA GLN A 163 -5.31 9.78 -8.11
C GLN A 163 -4.37 8.60 -7.76
N ALA A 164 -3.70 8.06 -8.76
CA ALA A 164 -2.64 7.11 -8.57
C ALA A 164 -1.34 7.65 -9.14
N ILE A 165 -0.29 7.62 -8.36
CA ILE A 165 1.03 8.16 -8.70
C ILE A 165 2.04 7.02 -8.63
N THR A 166 2.80 6.85 -9.70
CA THR A 166 3.95 5.97 -9.73
C THR A 166 5.19 6.83 -9.53
N PHE A 167 6.01 6.50 -8.55
CA PHE A 167 7.27 7.19 -8.34
C PHE A 167 8.23 6.98 -9.51
N ASP A 168 9.08 7.98 -9.77
CA ASP A 168 10.13 7.88 -10.76
C ASP A 168 11.01 6.65 -10.51
N PRO A 169 11.37 5.89 -11.56
CA PRO A 169 11.71 4.50 -11.39
C PRO A 169 13.05 4.28 -10.72
N SER A 170 13.01 3.48 -9.71
CA SER A 170 13.85 2.32 -9.59
C SER A 170 13.50 1.34 -10.73
N LEU A 171 13.98 0.16 -10.77
CA LEU A 171 13.76 -0.83 -11.85
C LEU A 171 12.26 -1.03 -12.20
N ALA A 172 11.93 -1.15 -13.48
CA ALA A 172 10.56 -1.20 -14.02
C ALA A 172 9.64 -2.28 -13.43
N MET A 173 10.20 -3.41 -12.93
CA MET A 173 9.45 -4.52 -12.34
C MET A 173 9.18 -4.37 -10.83
N ILE A 174 9.69 -3.34 -10.17
CA ILE A 174 9.50 -3.11 -8.73
C ILE A 174 9.08 -1.67 -8.45
N ARG A 175 8.32 -1.08 -9.38
CA ARG A 175 7.82 0.27 -9.20
C ARG A 175 6.95 0.36 -7.97
N LYS A 176 7.18 1.40 -7.20
CA LYS A 176 6.40 1.78 -6.04
C LYS A 176 5.63 3.06 -6.32
N GLY A 177 4.70 3.40 -5.46
CA GLY A 177 3.89 4.59 -5.63
C GLY A 177 2.86 4.73 -4.52
N PHE A 178 1.85 5.53 -4.78
CA PHE A 178 0.74 5.71 -3.87
C PHE A 178 -0.55 5.99 -4.63
N VAL A 179 -1.66 5.72 -3.96
CA VAL A 179 -2.98 6.23 -4.32
C VAL A 179 -3.44 7.20 -3.25
N VAL A 180 -4.16 8.23 -3.69
CA VAL A 180 -4.84 9.18 -2.81
C VAL A 180 -6.28 9.36 -3.27
N SER A 181 -7.20 9.46 -2.31
CA SER A 181 -8.59 9.84 -2.55
C SER A 181 -9.07 10.74 -1.42
N THR A 182 -10.10 11.53 -1.68
CA THR A 182 -10.71 12.41 -0.68
C THR A 182 -11.99 11.75 -0.16
N ILE A 183 -12.24 11.87 1.13
CA ILE A 183 -13.51 11.52 1.77
C ILE A 183 -14.11 12.74 2.45
N ASP A 184 -15.43 12.80 2.55
CA ASP A 184 -16.10 13.69 3.47
C ASP A 184 -16.07 13.07 4.87
N TRP A 185 -15.69 13.86 5.89
CA TRP A 185 -15.60 13.35 7.26
C TRP A 185 -16.98 12.94 7.79
N PRO A 186 -17.13 11.74 8.39
CA PRO A 186 -18.41 11.29 8.92
C PRO A 186 -19.02 12.29 9.91
N GLY A 187 -20.26 12.74 9.61
CA GLY A 187 -20.97 13.71 10.42
C GLY A 187 -20.55 15.19 10.25
N GLN A 188 -19.53 15.47 9.41
CA GLN A 188 -19.08 16.82 9.05
C GLN A 188 -18.82 16.94 7.53
N PRO A 189 -19.86 17.08 6.72
CA PRO A 189 -19.73 17.03 5.25
C PRO A 189 -18.92 18.20 4.66
N ASP A 190 -18.74 19.29 5.39
CA ASP A 190 -17.88 20.41 4.98
C ASP A 190 -16.39 20.16 5.22
N MET A 191 -16.04 19.06 5.90
CA MET A 191 -14.67 18.68 6.20
C MET A 191 -14.22 17.53 5.29
N GLN A 192 -13.34 17.84 4.37
CA GLN A 192 -12.70 16.87 3.49
C GLN A 192 -11.32 16.46 4.01
N VAL A 193 -11.03 15.15 3.93
CA VAL A 193 -9.76 14.57 4.33
C VAL A 193 -9.21 13.71 3.21
N ASP A 194 -7.94 13.89 2.86
CA ASP A 194 -7.24 13.04 1.92
C ASP A 194 -6.74 11.76 2.60
N ILE A 195 -7.06 10.62 1.99
CA ILE A 195 -6.64 9.29 2.44
C ILE A 195 -5.62 8.76 1.45
N VAL A 196 -4.45 8.36 1.96
CA VAL A 196 -3.32 7.91 1.14
C VAL A 196 -2.95 6.49 1.49
N SER A 197 -2.81 5.63 0.46
CA SER A 197 -2.11 4.34 0.56
C SER A 197 -0.79 4.44 -0.17
N VAL A 198 0.32 4.32 0.54
CA VAL A 198 1.68 4.47 -0.01
C VAL A 198 2.52 3.22 0.23
N HIS A 199 3.38 2.89 -0.75
CA HIS A 199 4.42 1.88 -0.61
C HIS A 199 5.74 2.43 -1.13
N LEU A 200 6.75 2.55 -0.25
CA LEU A 200 8.08 3.04 -0.59
C LEU A 200 9.05 1.88 -0.90
N ASP A 201 10.16 2.19 -1.54
CA ASP A 201 11.20 1.22 -1.91
C ASP A 201 11.80 0.53 -0.67
N PHE A 202 11.96 -0.79 -0.71
CA PHE A 202 12.51 -1.58 0.40
C PHE A 202 14.04 -1.66 0.39
N SER A 203 14.67 -1.48 -0.77
CA SER A 203 16.07 -1.83 -1.00
C SER A 203 17.05 -0.67 -0.89
N SER A 204 16.61 0.55 -1.26
CA SER A 204 17.47 1.73 -1.37
C SER A 204 16.94 2.89 -0.55
N GLU A 205 17.75 3.33 0.41
CA GLU A 205 17.44 4.50 1.24
C GLU A 205 17.34 5.79 0.42
N SER A 206 18.29 6.01 -0.49
CA SER A 206 18.26 7.20 -1.35
C SER A 206 17.01 7.23 -2.23
N THR A 207 16.59 6.08 -2.75
CA THR A 207 15.34 5.92 -3.52
C THR A 207 14.12 6.22 -2.63
N ARG A 208 14.05 5.66 -1.41
CA ARG A 208 12.97 5.97 -0.46
C ARG A 208 12.86 7.47 -0.17
N ARG A 209 14.00 8.12 0.07
CA ARG A 209 14.02 9.58 0.33
C ARG A 209 13.54 10.41 -0.87
N GLN A 210 13.88 10.00 -2.09
CA GLN A 210 13.37 10.64 -3.30
C GLN A 210 11.85 10.43 -3.40
N GLN A 211 11.36 9.22 -3.28
CA GLN A 211 9.94 8.87 -3.31
C GLN A 211 9.14 9.61 -2.21
N ALA A 212 9.70 9.72 -1.01
CA ALA A 212 9.09 10.51 0.07
C ALA A 212 8.95 11.99 -0.32
N ARG A 213 9.94 12.59 -1.00
CA ARG A 213 9.86 13.98 -1.47
C ARG A 213 8.81 14.16 -2.57
N GLU A 214 8.65 13.18 -3.46
CA GLU A 214 7.60 13.19 -4.50
C GLU A 214 6.21 13.12 -3.85
N LEU A 215 6.00 12.23 -2.87
CA LEU A 215 4.78 12.18 -2.07
C LEU A 215 4.51 13.52 -1.38
N ILE A 216 5.50 14.08 -0.69
CA ILE A 216 5.40 15.36 0.02
C ILE A 216 4.98 16.48 -0.93
N ALA A 217 5.57 16.56 -2.11
CA ALA A 217 5.24 17.59 -3.10
C ALA A 217 3.77 17.53 -3.52
N VAL A 218 3.28 16.33 -3.88
CA VAL A 218 1.89 16.13 -4.28
C VAL A 218 0.93 16.45 -3.13
N MET A 219 1.22 15.99 -1.91
CA MET A 219 0.31 16.20 -0.77
C MET A 219 0.28 17.65 -0.31
N ARG A 220 1.37 18.40 -0.43
CA ARG A 220 1.39 19.85 -0.19
C ARG A 220 0.52 20.62 -1.18
N ASP A 221 0.57 20.24 -2.46
CA ASP A 221 -0.24 20.87 -3.50
C ASP A 221 -1.74 20.65 -3.29
N ARG A 222 -2.13 19.49 -2.73
CA ARG A 222 -3.51 19.20 -2.37
C ARG A 222 -4.03 20.04 -1.19
N GLY A 223 -3.18 20.35 -0.22
CA GLY A 223 -3.43 21.33 0.85
C GLY A 223 -4.55 20.98 1.83
N ARG A 224 -5.01 19.71 1.87
CA ARG A 224 -6.06 19.23 2.78
C ARG A 224 -5.50 18.56 4.02
N PRO A 225 -6.26 18.47 5.13
CA PRO A 225 -5.98 17.48 6.16
C PRO A 225 -5.86 16.09 5.54
N MET A 226 -4.97 15.26 6.07
CA MET A 226 -4.68 13.96 5.46
C MET A 226 -4.42 12.87 6.49
N ILE A 227 -4.67 11.63 6.07
CA ILE A 227 -4.25 10.39 6.73
C ILE A 227 -3.35 9.64 5.73
N VAL A 228 -2.05 9.60 6.02
CA VAL A 228 -1.07 8.87 5.20
C VAL A 228 -0.82 7.52 5.84
N MET A 229 -1.10 6.46 5.09
CA MET A 229 -1.00 5.07 5.56
C MET A 229 -0.19 4.23 4.59
N GLY A 230 0.57 3.27 5.10
CA GLY A 230 1.23 2.29 4.24
C GLY A 230 2.56 1.78 4.77
N ASP A 231 3.18 0.97 3.93
CA ASP A 231 4.51 0.44 4.12
C ASP A 231 5.55 1.47 3.66
N LEU A 232 6.14 2.17 4.64
CA LEU A 232 7.17 3.16 4.40
C LEU A 232 8.59 2.56 4.36
N ASN A 233 8.70 1.24 4.57
CA ASN A 233 9.94 0.47 4.52
C ASN A 233 11.08 1.08 5.38
N THR A 234 10.73 1.79 6.44
CA THR A 234 11.67 2.42 7.35
C THR A 234 11.11 2.50 8.77
N ASP A 235 11.98 2.26 9.73
CA ASP A 235 11.68 2.42 11.15
C ASP A 235 11.90 3.88 11.59
N TRP A 236 11.21 4.30 12.66
CA TRP A 236 11.33 5.65 13.22
C TRP A 236 12.75 6.00 13.63
N HIS A 237 13.45 5.06 14.28
CA HIS A 237 14.78 5.27 14.83
C HIS A 237 15.91 5.15 13.82
N HIS A 238 15.60 4.79 12.57
CA HIS A 238 16.61 4.78 11.53
C HIS A 238 17.19 6.17 11.32
N GLU A 239 18.50 6.30 11.13
CA GLU A 239 19.19 7.60 10.99
C GLU A 239 18.53 8.47 9.91
N ASP A 240 18.26 7.87 8.75
CA ASP A 240 17.60 8.49 7.60
C ASP A 240 16.12 8.10 7.45
N SER A 241 15.40 8.11 8.56
CA SER A 241 13.99 7.72 8.58
C SER A 241 13.11 8.57 7.66
N THR A 242 12.52 7.94 6.64
CA THR A 242 11.55 8.59 5.75
C THR A 242 10.23 8.88 6.46
N VAL A 243 9.87 8.12 7.51
CA VAL A 243 8.73 8.43 8.38
C VAL A 243 8.92 9.80 9.03
N ARG A 244 10.10 10.04 9.64
CA ARG A 244 10.40 11.35 10.24
C ARG A 244 10.43 12.47 9.21
N LEU A 245 10.95 12.20 8.01
CA LEU A 245 10.95 13.17 6.91
C LEU A 245 9.52 13.57 6.53
N ILE A 246 8.63 12.58 6.29
CA ILE A 246 7.24 12.83 5.89
C ILE A 246 6.48 13.55 7.02
N THR A 247 6.63 13.11 8.28
CA THR A 247 5.97 13.76 9.42
C THR A 247 6.41 15.21 9.61
N ALA A 248 7.71 15.50 9.47
CA ALA A 248 8.24 16.84 9.61
C ALA A 248 7.79 17.77 8.48
N GLU A 249 7.84 17.29 7.24
CA GLU A 249 7.58 18.11 6.05
C GLU A 249 6.09 18.35 5.78
N LEU A 250 5.20 17.44 6.20
CA LEU A 250 3.75 17.56 6.06
C LEU A 250 3.05 17.92 7.37
N ASP A 251 3.79 18.22 8.44
CA ASP A 251 3.28 18.53 9.78
C ASP A 251 2.29 17.47 10.30
N LEU A 252 2.71 16.19 10.23
CA LEU A 252 1.89 15.06 10.65
C LEU A 252 2.30 14.55 12.06
N ASN A 253 1.41 13.79 12.68
CA ASN A 253 1.64 13.05 13.92
C ASN A 253 1.74 11.55 13.62
N ALA A 254 2.71 10.86 14.22
CA ALA A 254 2.79 9.41 14.31
C ALA A 254 2.33 8.96 15.69
N HIS A 255 1.62 7.82 15.77
CA HIS A 255 1.24 7.26 17.07
C HIS A 255 2.45 6.65 17.78
N SER A 256 2.76 7.14 18.99
CA SER A 256 3.76 6.57 19.91
C SER A 256 5.00 5.99 19.20
N PRO A 257 5.80 6.81 18.50
CA PRO A 257 6.89 6.30 17.66
C PRO A 257 7.97 5.55 18.42
N ASP A 258 8.10 5.80 19.73
CA ASP A 258 9.08 5.17 20.62
C ASP A 258 8.53 3.92 21.35
N ALA A 259 7.24 3.57 21.12
CA ALA A 259 6.64 2.43 21.81
C ALA A 259 7.14 1.11 21.25
N GLN A 260 7.35 0.14 22.14
CA GLN A 260 7.61 -1.26 21.82
C GLN A 260 6.29 -2.02 21.63
N GLY A 261 6.33 -3.16 20.94
CA GLY A 261 5.16 -4.01 20.71
C GLY A 261 4.27 -3.51 19.54
N LEU A 262 4.76 -2.58 18.74
CA LEU A 262 4.09 -2.09 17.53
C LEU A 262 4.82 -2.49 16.24
N GLU A 263 5.64 -3.54 16.31
CA GLU A 263 6.39 -4.09 15.18
C GLU A 263 5.42 -4.71 14.18
N THR A 264 5.51 -4.26 12.92
CA THR A 264 4.63 -4.70 11.84
C THR A 264 5.29 -5.68 10.89
N PHE A 265 6.61 -5.80 10.91
CA PHE A 265 7.38 -6.77 10.13
C PHE A 265 8.11 -7.74 11.07
N PRO A 266 7.48 -8.89 11.41
CA PRO A 266 7.97 -9.81 12.45
C PRO A 266 9.35 -10.36 12.16
N PHE A 267 9.72 -10.57 10.89
CA PHE A 267 11.00 -11.14 10.49
C PHE A 267 12.21 -10.32 11.00
N SER A 268 12.11 -8.98 11.01
CA SER A 268 13.18 -8.11 11.50
C SER A 268 12.85 -7.41 12.82
N GLY A 269 11.63 -7.59 13.37
CA GLY A 269 11.17 -6.89 14.56
C GLY A 269 11.05 -5.37 14.37
N LYS A 270 10.78 -4.91 13.15
CA LYS A 270 10.69 -3.49 12.82
C LYS A 270 9.24 -3.06 12.62
N ARG A 271 8.97 -1.78 12.88
CA ARG A 271 7.74 -1.10 12.50
C ARG A 271 7.96 -0.40 11.18
N LEU A 272 7.43 -0.99 10.08
CA LEU A 272 7.59 -0.49 8.72
C LEU A 272 6.30 0.14 8.20
N ASP A 273 5.15 -0.29 8.73
CA ASP A 273 3.81 0.17 8.36
C ASP A 273 3.34 1.23 9.35
N TRP A 274 2.89 2.35 8.81
CA TRP A 274 2.58 3.54 9.58
C TRP A 274 1.23 4.13 9.21
N ILE A 275 0.59 4.75 10.19
CA ILE A 275 -0.55 5.67 10.03
C ILE A 275 -0.09 7.01 10.57
N LEU A 276 -0.14 8.05 9.73
CA LEU A 276 0.30 9.41 10.04
C LEU A 276 -0.88 10.36 9.85
N LEU A 277 -1.12 11.25 10.80
CA LEU A 277 -2.30 12.12 10.85
C LEU A 277 -1.93 13.61 10.80
N SER A 278 -2.67 14.40 10.03
CA SER A 278 -2.62 15.87 10.15
C SER A 278 -2.94 16.33 11.56
N LYS A 279 -2.45 17.53 11.94
CA LYS A 279 -2.59 18.10 13.31
C LYS A 279 -4.03 18.35 13.76
N SER A 280 -4.97 18.46 12.82
CA SER A 280 -6.41 18.57 13.09
C SER A 280 -7.07 17.23 13.46
N LEU A 281 -6.31 16.12 13.37
CA LEU A 281 -6.74 14.77 13.65
C LEU A 281 -5.94 14.21 14.83
N GLU A 282 -6.54 13.28 15.59
CA GLU A 282 -5.86 12.58 16.68
C GLU A 282 -6.25 11.11 16.75
N PHE A 283 -5.34 10.31 17.29
CA PHE A 283 -5.57 8.89 17.54
C PHE A 283 -6.43 8.71 18.81
N SER A 284 -7.61 8.10 18.67
CA SER A 284 -8.42 7.65 19.81
C SER A 284 -8.02 6.23 20.25
N SER A 285 -7.67 5.36 19.28
CA SER A 285 -7.06 4.05 19.56
C SER A 285 -6.08 3.68 18.45
N TYR A 286 -5.20 2.72 18.75
CA TYR A 286 -4.20 2.20 17.80
C TYR A 286 -3.78 0.80 18.23
N HIS A 287 -3.76 -0.17 17.32
CA HIS A 287 -3.21 -1.49 17.58
C HIS A 287 -2.67 -2.14 16.31
N VAL A 288 -1.78 -3.10 16.51
CA VAL A 288 -1.27 -3.98 15.46
C VAL A 288 -2.04 -5.29 15.54
N VAL A 289 -2.58 -5.75 14.41
CA VAL A 289 -3.31 -7.02 14.30
C VAL A 289 -2.36 -8.17 14.64
N SER A 290 -2.81 -9.07 15.51
CA SER A 290 -1.95 -10.16 16.02
C SER A 290 -1.76 -11.30 15.03
N GLU A 291 -2.72 -11.51 14.12
CA GLU A 291 -2.69 -12.58 13.13
C GLU A 291 -1.62 -12.35 12.08
N VAL A 292 -1.01 -13.45 11.63
CA VAL A 292 -0.04 -13.47 10.54
C VAL A 292 -0.79 -13.83 9.25
N LEU A 293 -1.30 -12.80 8.56
CA LEU A 293 -2.04 -12.92 7.30
C LEU A 293 -1.19 -12.54 6.09
N SER A 294 -0.01 -11.99 6.34
CA SER A 294 1.02 -11.56 5.40
C SER A 294 2.36 -11.63 6.14
N ASP A 295 3.48 -11.43 5.47
CA ASP A 295 4.76 -11.17 6.15
C ASP A 295 4.77 -9.81 6.88
N HIS A 296 3.77 -8.96 6.63
CA HIS A 296 3.45 -7.78 7.41
C HIS A 296 2.20 -7.99 8.28
N ARG A 297 2.12 -7.29 9.40
CA ARG A 297 0.91 -7.21 10.24
C ARG A 297 0.11 -5.97 9.90
N GLY A 298 -1.21 -6.12 9.88
CA GLY A 298 -2.11 -4.99 9.73
C GLY A 298 -2.04 -4.02 10.91
N VAL A 299 -2.25 -2.75 10.65
CA VAL A 299 -2.32 -1.69 11.66
C VAL A 299 -3.69 -1.04 11.59
N VAL A 300 -4.38 -0.98 12.73
CA VAL A 300 -5.70 -0.37 12.85
C VAL A 300 -5.62 0.83 13.80
N ALA A 301 -6.26 1.92 13.41
CA ALA A 301 -6.39 3.10 14.26
C ALA A 301 -7.79 3.68 14.18
N LYS A 302 -8.32 4.12 15.32
CA LYS A 302 -9.48 4.99 15.35
C LYS A 302 -8.99 6.43 15.42
N VAL A 303 -9.48 7.24 14.50
CA VAL A 303 -9.10 8.63 14.32
C VAL A 303 -10.32 9.50 14.60
N VAL A 304 -10.13 10.59 15.37
CA VAL A 304 -11.15 11.59 15.67
C VAL A 304 -10.67 12.98 15.30
N LEU A 305 -11.59 13.92 15.15
CA LEU A 305 -11.23 15.33 15.01
C LEU A 305 -10.70 15.83 16.34
N LYS A 306 -9.59 16.55 16.26
CA LYS A 306 -9.05 17.21 17.44
C LYS A 306 -9.93 18.40 17.79
N GLU A 307 -10.44 18.44 19.02
CA GLU A 307 -11.20 19.58 19.50
C GLU A 307 -10.35 20.86 19.47
N PRO A 308 -10.91 22.00 19.02
CA PRO A 308 -10.20 23.27 19.13
C PRO A 308 -9.95 23.57 20.64
N PRO A 309 -8.82 24.16 20.96
CA PRO A 309 -8.53 24.50 22.37
C PRO A 309 -9.62 25.41 22.95
N GLU A 310 -10.09 25.10 24.17
CA GLU A 310 -11.26 25.67 24.84
C GLU A 310 -11.22 27.25 24.96
N TYR A 311 -10.00 27.83 24.87
CA TYR A 311 -9.84 29.30 24.88
C TYR A 311 -10.18 29.98 23.53
N ALA A 312 -10.32 29.23 22.44
CA ALA A 312 -10.72 29.80 21.16
C ALA A 312 -12.23 30.11 21.07
N LEU A 313 -13.03 29.58 22.01
CA LEU A 313 -14.49 29.78 22.08
C LEU A 313 -14.93 30.96 22.92
N SER A 314 -14.02 31.71 23.59
CA SER A 314 -14.35 32.76 24.55
C SER A 314 -14.28 34.20 23.98
N THR A 315 -14.16 34.39 22.68
CA THR A 315 -14.01 35.73 22.07
C THR A 315 -15.00 35.98 20.92
N TYR A 316 -16.31 35.78 21.17
CA TYR A 316 -17.37 36.40 20.35
C TYR A 316 -18.55 36.85 21.23
#